data_9924e2efbb96d8c7108df5b981f1548d
#
_entry.id   9924e2efbb96d8c7108df5b981f1548d
#
_cell.length_a   1.000
_cell.length_b   1.000
_cell.length_c   1.000
_cell.angle_alpha   90.00
_cell.angle_beta   90.00
_cell.angle_gamma   90.00
#
_symmetry.space_group_name_H-M   'P 1'
#
loop_
_entity.id
_entity.type
_entity.pdbx_description
1 polymer ?
#
loop_
_entity_poly.entity_id
_entity_poly.type
_entity_poly.pdbx_seq_one_letter_code
_entity_poly.pdbx_strand_id
1 'polypeptide(L)'
;SDVYKRQLSIKAGQIAYAAHSGDHAIYPDCRNEFAEAMANAIMLADWEQVELIRPFVDWTKADIVRRGAELGVPFAKTWSCYKGGDLHCGCCGTCIERREAFDLAKVIDPTPYAEGAPSVASLRANEWRL
;
A
#
# COMPACT_ATOMS: atom_id res chain seq x y z
N SER A 1 4.00 10.47 16.55
CA SER A 1 4.93 11.35 15.91
C SER A 1 4.21 12.49 15.17
N ASP A 2 4.83 13.11 14.16
CA ASP A 2 4.32 14.34 13.51
C ASP A 2 2.95 14.18 12.85
N VAL A 3 2.65 13.01 12.31
CA VAL A 3 1.33 12.71 11.70
C VAL A 3 0.23 12.77 12.77
N TYR A 4 0.46 12.14 13.93
CA TYR A 4 -0.48 12.15 15.03
C TYR A 4 -0.71 13.57 15.58
N LYS A 5 0.38 14.35 15.80
CA LYS A 5 0.29 15.75 16.25
C LYS A 5 -0.50 16.61 15.25
N ARG A 6 -0.30 16.40 13.97
CA ARG A 6 -1.06 17.09 12.93
C ARG A 6 -2.56 16.75 12.98
N GLN A 7 -2.93 15.50 13.24
CA GLN A 7 -4.33 15.09 13.38
C GLN A 7 -5.01 15.83 14.54
N LEU A 8 -4.34 15.94 15.69
CA LEU A 8 -4.85 16.73 16.80
C LEU A 8 -5.05 18.21 16.43
N SER A 9 -4.08 18.81 15.73
CA SER A 9 -4.16 20.23 15.34
C SER A 9 -5.31 20.56 14.39
N ILE A 10 -5.73 19.58 13.54
CA ILE A 10 -6.89 19.73 12.63
C ILE A 10 -8.16 19.10 13.17
N LYS A 11 -8.16 18.63 14.44
CA LYS A 11 -9.31 17.98 15.11
C LYS A 11 -9.83 16.76 14.35
N ALA A 12 -8.96 16.00 13.68
CA ALA A 12 -9.33 14.75 13.05
C ALA A 12 -9.46 13.65 14.12
N GLY A 13 -10.59 12.96 14.15
CA GLY A 13 -10.86 11.87 15.10
C GLY A 13 -10.18 10.54 14.72
N GLN A 14 -9.64 10.42 13.48
CA GLN A 14 -9.09 9.16 12.98
C GLN A 14 -7.81 9.37 12.17
N ILE A 15 -6.90 8.39 12.25
CA ILE A 15 -5.73 8.21 11.37
C ILE A 15 -5.87 6.85 10.69
N ALA A 16 -5.69 6.79 9.36
CA ALA A 16 -5.63 5.53 8.63
C ALA A 16 -4.18 5.05 8.48
N TYR A 17 -3.92 3.80 8.84
CA TYR A 17 -2.66 3.11 8.62
C TYR A 17 -2.84 2.06 7.52
N ALA A 18 -2.13 2.22 6.41
CA ALA A 18 -2.35 1.44 5.19
C ALA A 18 -1.50 0.15 5.11
N ALA A 19 -1.14 -0.47 6.23
CA ALA A 19 -0.51 -1.78 6.25
C ALA A 19 -1.43 -2.84 5.63
N HIS A 20 -0.86 -3.86 4.99
CA HIS A 20 -1.58 -4.96 4.38
C HIS A 20 -0.86 -6.30 4.58
N SER A 21 -1.56 -7.42 4.38
CA SER A 21 -1.07 -8.78 4.70
C SER A 21 0.18 -9.19 3.90
N GLY A 22 0.36 -8.70 2.68
CA GLY A 22 1.51 -9.04 1.84
C GLY A 22 2.85 -8.58 2.41
N ASP A 23 2.86 -7.57 3.27
CA ASP A 23 4.07 -7.01 3.86
C ASP A 23 4.42 -7.61 5.23
N HIS A 24 3.55 -8.45 5.83
CA HIS A 24 3.74 -8.99 7.19
C HIS A 24 5.02 -9.81 7.36
N ALA A 25 5.47 -10.50 6.32
CA ALA A 25 6.69 -11.32 6.35
C ALA A 25 7.96 -10.48 6.21
N ILE A 26 7.87 -9.29 5.61
CA ILE A 26 9.00 -8.44 5.24
C ILE A 26 9.19 -7.33 6.28
N TYR A 27 8.09 -6.70 6.69
CA TYR A 27 8.07 -5.51 7.55
C TYR A 27 7.31 -5.81 8.86
N PRO A 28 8.01 -5.92 10.00
CA PRO A 28 7.37 -6.18 11.30
C PRO A 28 6.32 -5.12 11.68
N ASP A 29 6.53 -3.86 11.28
CA ASP A 29 5.63 -2.75 11.53
C ASP A 29 4.33 -2.79 10.69
N CYS A 30 4.25 -3.65 9.67
CA CYS A 30 3.01 -3.88 8.93
C CYS A 30 2.07 -4.92 9.58
N ARG A 31 2.51 -5.58 10.65
CA ARG A 31 1.72 -6.61 11.34
C ARG A 31 0.65 -6.01 12.24
N ASN A 32 -0.41 -6.79 12.46
CA ASN A 32 -1.53 -6.34 13.29
C ASN A 32 -1.11 -6.01 14.72
N GLU A 33 -0.20 -6.80 15.32
CA GLU A 33 0.29 -6.59 16.68
C GLU A 33 0.99 -5.24 16.83
N PHE A 34 1.77 -4.83 15.82
CA PHE A 34 2.38 -3.51 15.82
C PHE A 34 1.32 -2.40 15.73
N ALA A 35 0.37 -2.55 14.81
CA ALA A 35 -0.71 -1.57 14.63
C ALA A 35 -1.59 -1.43 15.88
N GLU A 36 -1.85 -2.52 16.62
CA GLU A 36 -2.55 -2.49 17.90
C GLU A 36 -1.75 -1.77 19.00
N ALA A 37 -0.45 -2.09 19.11
CA ALA A 37 0.41 -1.41 20.06
C ALA A 37 0.50 0.11 19.77
N MET A 38 0.60 0.47 18.49
CA MET A 38 0.60 1.87 18.06
C MET A 38 -0.73 2.56 18.35
N ALA A 39 -1.87 1.90 18.11
CA ALA A 39 -3.19 2.44 18.44
C ALA A 39 -3.33 2.73 19.94
N ASN A 40 -2.89 1.79 20.79
CA ASN A 40 -2.88 1.97 22.23
C ASN A 40 -1.96 3.12 22.65
N ALA A 41 -0.77 3.23 22.08
CA ALA A 41 0.15 4.33 22.37
C ALA A 41 -0.45 5.69 21.98
N ILE A 42 -1.13 5.78 20.84
CA ILE A 42 -1.80 7.00 20.37
C ILE A 42 -2.93 7.40 21.33
N MET A 43 -3.75 6.43 21.77
CA MET A 43 -4.86 6.69 22.70
C MET A 43 -4.38 7.19 24.07
N LEU A 44 -3.19 6.76 24.51
CA LEU A 44 -2.61 7.18 25.81
C LEU A 44 -1.79 8.46 25.71
N ALA A 45 -1.51 8.97 24.52
CA ALA A 45 -0.58 10.06 24.30
C ALA A 45 -1.16 11.45 24.58
N ASP A 46 -2.48 11.60 24.56
CA ASP A 46 -3.15 12.89 24.77
C ASP A 46 -4.54 12.71 25.40
N TRP A 47 -5.12 13.82 25.89
CA TRP A 47 -6.49 13.86 26.38
C TRP A 47 -7.53 13.78 25.26
N GLU A 48 -7.20 14.30 24.09
CA GLU A 48 -8.00 14.16 22.84
C GLU A 48 -7.70 12.81 22.21
N GLN A 49 -8.70 11.96 22.11
CA GLN A 49 -8.52 10.62 21.57
C GLN A 49 -8.57 10.64 20.03
N VAL A 50 -7.55 10.06 19.40
CA VAL A 50 -7.49 9.81 17.95
C VAL A 50 -7.44 8.31 17.72
N GLU A 51 -8.37 7.79 16.95
CA GLU A 51 -8.43 6.38 16.61
C GLU A 51 -7.46 6.06 15.48
N LEU A 52 -6.64 5.01 15.62
CA LEU A 52 -5.85 4.43 14.52
C LEU A 52 -6.65 3.30 13.86
N ILE A 53 -7.14 3.56 12.64
CA ILE A 53 -7.81 2.54 11.83
C ILE A 53 -6.82 1.88 10.88
N ARG A 54 -7.00 0.57 10.62
CA ARG A 54 -6.14 -0.24 9.74
C ARG A 54 -6.97 -1.11 8.80
N PRO A 55 -7.68 -0.49 7.86
CA PRO A 55 -8.73 -1.16 7.08
C PRO A 55 -8.21 -2.27 6.16
N PHE A 56 -6.90 -2.31 5.88
CA PHE A 56 -6.30 -3.25 4.92
C PHE A 56 -5.37 -4.28 5.55
N VAL A 57 -5.20 -4.30 6.87
CA VAL A 57 -4.18 -5.11 7.55
C VAL A 57 -4.24 -6.60 7.18
N ASP A 58 -5.43 -7.15 6.95
CA ASP A 58 -5.65 -8.55 6.56
C ASP A 58 -5.93 -8.72 5.05
N TRP A 59 -5.83 -7.63 4.27
CA TRP A 59 -6.10 -7.67 2.84
C TRP A 59 -4.84 -7.94 2.03
N THR A 60 -5.01 -8.63 0.90
CA THR A 60 -3.94 -8.72 -0.11
C THR A 60 -3.89 -7.44 -0.95
N LYS A 61 -2.76 -7.19 -1.62
CA LYS A 61 -2.67 -6.09 -2.60
C LYS A 61 -3.71 -6.23 -3.72
N ALA A 62 -4.05 -7.45 -4.12
CA ALA A 62 -5.08 -7.70 -5.12
C ALA A 62 -6.49 -7.28 -4.63
N ASP A 63 -6.80 -7.51 -3.34
CA ASP A 63 -8.07 -7.07 -2.76
C ASP A 63 -8.15 -5.53 -2.73
N ILE A 64 -7.04 -4.87 -2.38
CA ILE A 64 -6.95 -3.41 -2.38
C ILE A 64 -7.13 -2.85 -3.79
N VAL A 65 -6.50 -3.46 -4.81
CA VAL A 65 -6.67 -3.05 -6.21
C VAL A 65 -8.13 -3.22 -6.66
N ARG A 66 -8.74 -4.35 -6.33
CA ARG A 66 -10.14 -4.64 -6.66
C ARG A 66 -11.07 -3.60 -6.07
N ARG A 67 -10.91 -3.34 -4.77
CA ARG A 67 -11.69 -2.31 -4.07
C ARG A 67 -11.43 -0.91 -4.60
N GLY A 68 -10.17 -0.59 -4.92
CA GLY A 68 -9.81 0.69 -5.52
C GLY A 68 -10.48 0.90 -6.89
N ALA A 69 -10.55 -0.15 -7.72
CA ALA A 69 -11.24 -0.09 -9.01
C ALA A 69 -12.75 0.17 -8.83
N GLU A 70 -13.39 -0.51 -7.88
CA GLU A 70 -14.80 -0.27 -7.54
C GLU A 70 -15.07 1.19 -7.11
N LEU A 71 -14.13 1.78 -6.38
CA LEU A 71 -14.21 3.16 -5.88
C LEU A 71 -13.74 4.21 -6.92
N GLY A 72 -13.33 3.79 -8.12
CA GLY A 72 -12.84 4.69 -9.15
C GLY A 72 -11.50 5.37 -8.82
N VAL A 73 -10.62 4.71 -8.05
CA VAL A 73 -9.29 5.25 -7.73
C VAL A 73 -8.50 5.51 -9.01
N PRO A 74 -7.95 6.71 -9.21
CA PRO A 74 -7.19 7.05 -10.40
C PRO A 74 -5.78 6.45 -10.36
N PHE A 75 -5.68 5.13 -10.53
CA PHE A 75 -4.43 4.38 -10.40
C PHE A 75 -3.27 4.91 -11.25
N ALA A 76 -3.55 5.52 -12.41
CA ALA A 76 -2.51 6.17 -13.22
C ALA A 76 -1.79 7.31 -12.49
N LYS A 77 -2.38 7.87 -11.43
CA LYS A 77 -1.80 8.94 -10.60
C LYS A 77 -1.14 8.41 -9.33
N THR A 78 -1.16 7.10 -9.08
CA THR A 78 -0.54 6.49 -7.89
C THR A 78 0.89 6.06 -8.20
N TRP A 79 1.77 6.15 -7.19
CA TRP A 79 3.18 5.83 -7.33
C TRP A 79 3.60 4.68 -6.41
N SER A 80 4.40 3.73 -6.93
CA SER A 80 4.95 2.60 -6.16
C SER A 80 6.46 2.41 -6.36
N CYS A 81 7.05 2.96 -7.43
CA CYS A 81 8.43 2.67 -7.83
C CYS A 81 9.45 3.25 -6.85
N TYR A 82 10.35 2.41 -6.29
CA TYR A 82 11.44 2.85 -5.42
C TYR A 82 12.62 3.49 -6.16
N LYS A 83 12.73 3.32 -7.48
CA LYS A 83 13.81 3.95 -8.26
C LYS A 83 13.56 5.43 -8.54
N GLY A 84 12.33 5.91 -8.35
CA GLY A 84 11.97 7.28 -8.71
C GLY A 84 11.93 7.50 -10.24
N GLY A 85 12.00 8.77 -10.69
CA GLY A 85 11.91 9.15 -12.09
C GLY A 85 10.49 9.50 -12.53
N ASP A 86 10.30 9.68 -13.85
CA ASP A 86 9.01 10.08 -14.42
C ASP A 86 8.10 8.89 -14.73
N LEU A 87 8.68 7.69 -14.87
CA LEU A 87 7.98 6.44 -15.16
C LEU A 87 8.35 5.38 -14.13
N HIS A 88 7.43 4.47 -13.86
CA HIS A 88 7.74 3.28 -13.07
C HIS A 88 8.75 2.40 -13.80
N CYS A 89 9.81 1.94 -13.13
CA CYS A 89 10.84 1.11 -13.76
C CYS A 89 10.33 -0.28 -14.21
N GLY A 90 9.22 -0.75 -13.65
CA GLY A 90 8.60 -2.04 -13.98
C GLY A 90 9.35 -3.27 -13.47
N CYS A 91 10.53 -3.10 -12.83
CA CYS A 91 11.41 -4.19 -12.43
C CYS A 91 11.90 -4.14 -10.97
N CYS A 92 11.61 -3.12 -10.17
CA CYS A 92 11.88 -3.19 -8.72
C CYS A 92 10.78 -4.01 -8.01
N GLY A 93 11.06 -4.49 -6.81
CA GLY A 93 10.13 -5.34 -6.04
C GLY A 93 8.73 -4.77 -6.00
N THR A 94 8.58 -3.49 -5.63
CA THR A 94 7.26 -2.83 -5.55
C THR A 94 6.56 -2.64 -6.91
N CYS A 95 7.29 -2.51 -8.01
CA CYS A 95 6.70 -2.51 -9.34
C CYS A 95 6.19 -3.90 -9.72
N ILE A 96 6.93 -4.95 -9.40
CA ILE A 96 6.52 -6.34 -9.65
C ILE A 96 5.28 -6.69 -8.84
N GLU A 97 5.29 -6.42 -7.54
CA GLU A 97 4.14 -6.62 -6.66
C GLU A 97 2.91 -5.83 -7.12
N ARG A 98 3.10 -4.59 -7.58
CA ARG A 98 2.00 -3.82 -8.16
C ARG A 98 1.39 -4.55 -9.35
N ARG A 99 2.21 -4.96 -10.32
CA ARG A 99 1.75 -5.63 -11.54
C ARG A 99 1.10 -6.98 -11.24
N GLU A 100 1.66 -7.74 -10.30
CA GLU A 100 1.04 -8.96 -9.79
C GLU A 100 -0.32 -8.70 -9.18
N ALA A 101 -0.44 -7.68 -8.33
CA ALA A 101 -1.70 -7.32 -7.68
C ALA A 101 -2.79 -6.97 -8.70
N PHE A 102 -2.47 -6.18 -9.74
CA PHE A 102 -3.41 -5.87 -10.81
C PHE A 102 -3.80 -7.12 -11.61
N ASP A 103 -2.83 -7.98 -11.89
CA ASP A 103 -3.08 -9.23 -12.59
C ASP A 103 -3.99 -10.19 -11.82
N LEU A 104 -3.71 -10.41 -10.54
CA LEU A 104 -4.54 -11.23 -9.64
C LEU A 104 -5.92 -10.63 -9.42
N ALA A 105 -6.02 -9.31 -9.35
CA ALA A 105 -7.29 -8.60 -9.24
C ALA A 105 -8.14 -8.67 -10.53
N LYS A 106 -7.54 -9.02 -11.68
CA LYS A 106 -8.14 -8.95 -13.02
C LYS A 106 -8.57 -7.53 -13.40
N VAL A 107 -7.80 -6.54 -12.93
CA VAL A 107 -7.98 -5.12 -13.23
C VAL A 107 -6.85 -4.69 -14.17
N ILE A 108 -7.16 -3.86 -15.16
CA ILE A 108 -6.14 -3.32 -16.07
C ILE A 108 -5.26 -2.34 -15.29
N ASP A 109 -3.94 -2.57 -15.30
CA ASP A 109 -2.98 -1.63 -14.73
C ASP A 109 -2.76 -0.45 -15.70
N PRO A 110 -3.20 0.76 -15.37
CA PRO A 110 -3.02 1.93 -16.23
C PRO A 110 -1.65 2.60 -16.09
N THR A 111 -0.74 2.00 -15.31
CA THR A 111 0.55 2.59 -14.97
C THR A 111 1.48 2.63 -16.19
N PRO A 112 2.06 3.79 -16.53
CA PRO A 112 3.10 3.85 -17.53
C PRO A 112 4.43 3.29 -16.96
N TYR A 113 5.02 2.33 -17.67
CA TYR A 113 6.30 1.73 -17.32
C TYR A 113 7.39 2.17 -18.29
N ALA A 114 8.63 2.24 -17.79
CA ALA A 114 9.80 2.56 -18.60
C ALA A 114 10.02 1.55 -19.74
N GLU A 115 10.66 2.00 -20.80
CA GLU A 115 11.09 1.12 -21.88
C GLU A 115 12.01 0.01 -21.36
N GLY A 116 11.83 -1.21 -21.84
CA GLY A 116 12.55 -2.38 -21.35
C GLY A 116 11.97 -3.02 -20.08
N ALA A 117 10.86 -2.50 -19.52
CA ALA A 117 10.18 -3.18 -18.42
C ALA A 117 9.74 -4.59 -18.86
N PRO A 118 9.92 -5.64 -18.03
CA PRO A 118 9.48 -7.00 -18.36
C PRO A 118 7.99 -7.02 -18.71
N SER A 119 7.57 -7.88 -19.64
CA SER A 119 6.14 -8.07 -19.90
C SER A 119 5.45 -8.80 -18.73
N VAL A 120 4.13 -8.61 -18.54
CA VAL A 120 3.35 -9.37 -17.56
C VAL A 120 3.44 -10.88 -17.84
N ALA A 121 3.46 -11.29 -19.11
CA ALA A 121 3.62 -12.68 -19.49
C ALA A 121 4.96 -13.26 -19.03
N SER A 122 6.05 -12.49 -19.20
CA SER A 122 7.38 -12.88 -18.72
C SER A 122 7.43 -12.97 -17.19
N LEU A 123 6.83 -12.02 -16.48
CA LEU A 123 6.77 -12.06 -15.02
C LEU A 123 5.98 -13.26 -14.49
N ARG A 124 4.86 -13.59 -15.11
CA ARG A 124 4.10 -14.80 -14.77
C ARG A 124 4.90 -16.08 -14.99
N ALA A 125 5.60 -16.18 -16.14
CA ALA A 125 6.41 -17.36 -16.45
C ALA A 125 7.55 -17.57 -15.45
N ASN A 126 8.04 -16.49 -14.81
CA ASN A 126 9.07 -16.50 -13.79
C ASN A 126 8.51 -16.39 -12.35
N GLU A 127 7.23 -16.74 -12.14
CA GLU A 127 6.58 -16.67 -10.81
C GLU A 127 6.77 -15.30 -10.12
N TRP A 128 6.67 -14.21 -10.88
CA TRP A 128 6.86 -12.83 -10.44
C TRP A 128 8.26 -12.54 -9.84
N ARG A 129 9.26 -13.29 -10.28
CA ARG A 129 10.68 -13.08 -9.95
C ARG A 129 11.42 -12.48 -11.15
N LEU A 130 12.50 -11.74 -10.87
CA LEU A 130 13.43 -11.22 -11.90
C LEU A 130 14.56 -12.21 -12.14
#